data_639db9696318537c05b0f1690a3d3d88
#
_entry.id   639db9696318537c05b0f1690a3d3d88
#
_cell.length_a   1.000
_cell.length_b   1.000
_cell.length_c   1.000
_cell.angle_alpha   90.00
_cell.angle_beta   90.00
_cell.angle_gamma   90.00
#
_symmetry.space_group_name_H-M   'P 1'
#
loop_
_entity.id
_entity.type
_entity.pdbx_description
1 polymer ?
#
loop_
_entity_poly.entity_id
_entity_poly.type
_entity_poly.pdbx_seq_one_letter_code
_entity_poly.pdbx_strand_id
1 'polypeptide(L)'
;SSVKDKLNPFHLAIPVSNLEESVAYYKDTLGLREGRSSNKWADFDFFGHQLVCHVSDSINEQITNAVDGEKVPVPHFGVVLSIEEFEEFLSQINDKNVDFIIKPTIRFKGEIGEQRTMFFKDPSGNAIEIKAFKDIGNLFSS
;
A
#
# COMPACT_ATOMS: atom_id res chain seq x y z
N SER A 1 11.13 -27.76 -2.32
CA SER A 1 11.26 -26.30 -2.24
C SER A 1 11.18 -25.82 -0.80
N SER A 2 11.88 -24.74 -0.54
CA SER A 2 11.92 -24.12 0.78
C SER A 2 10.64 -23.31 1.04
N VAL A 3 10.29 -23.16 2.32
CA VAL A 3 9.17 -22.27 2.70
C VAL A 3 9.46 -20.83 2.26
N LYS A 4 10.72 -20.46 2.08
CA LYS A 4 11.10 -19.11 1.63
C LYS A 4 10.73 -18.85 0.16
N ASP A 5 10.56 -19.90 -0.63
CA ASP A 5 10.21 -19.78 -2.04
C ASP A 5 8.72 -19.82 -2.27
N LYS A 6 7.95 -20.07 -1.21
CA LYS A 6 6.50 -20.13 -1.27
C LYS A 6 5.94 -18.76 -0.88
N LEU A 7 4.92 -18.31 -1.61
CA LEU A 7 4.25 -17.05 -1.30
C LEU A 7 3.27 -17.27 -0.13
N ASN A 8 3.70 -16.84 1.05
CA ASN A 8 2.87 -16.90 2.26
C ASN A 8 2.35 -15.50 2.60
N PRO A 9 1.19 -15.38 3.25
CA PRO A 9 0.72 -14.07 3.69
C PRO A 9 1.71 -13.39 4.61
N PHE A 10 2.04 -12.16 4.28
CA PHE A 10 2.87 -11.30 5.11
C PHE A 10 1.99 -10.67 6.20
N HIS A 11 2.53 -10.47 7.38
CA HIS A 11 1.84 -9.85 8.50
C HIS A 11 2.48 -8.52 8.83
N LEU A 12 1.69 -7.44 8.85
CA LEU A 12 2.18 -6.10 9.18
C LEU A 12 1.17 -5.42 10.09
N ALA A 13 1.64 -4.89 11.22
CA ALA A 13 0.84 -4.06 12.11
C ALA A 13 1.28 -2.61 11.98
N ILE A 14 0.33 -1.71 11.78
CA ILE A 14 0.60 -0.27 11.65
C ILE A 14 -0.13 0.49 12.75
N PRO A 15 0.46 1.59 13.26
CA PRO A 15 -0.21 2.40 14.28
C PRO A 15 -1.25 3.30 13.63
N VAL A 16 -2.40 3.41 14.29
CA VAL A 16 -3.45 4.35 13.86
C VAL A 16 -3.93 5.14 15.06
N SER A 17 -4.36 6.37 14.82
CA SER A 17 -4.83 7.25 15.89
C SER A 17 -6.30 7.03 16.21
N ASN A 18 -7.10 6.60 15.23
CA ASN A 18 -8.54 6.42 15.38
C ASN A 18 -8.96 5.16 14.63
N LEU A 19 -9.44 4.17 15.36
CA LEU A 19 -9.76 2.88 14.76
C LEU A 19 -10.96 2.94 13.83
N GLU A 20 -12.02 3.63 14.24
CA GLU A 20 -13.23 3.76 13.42
C GLU A 20 -12.94 4.41 12.08
N GLU A 21 -12.17 5.50 12.10
CA GLU A 21 -11.76 6.20 10.88
C GLU A 21 -10.88 5.31 9.99
N SER A 22 -9.97 4.56 10.61
CA SER A 22 -9.08 3.66 9.88
C SER A 22 -9.85 2.50 9.25
N VAL A 23 -10.81 1.92 9.97
CA VAL A 23 -11.65 0.86 9.43
C VAL A 23 -12.44 1.36 8.22
N ALA A 24 -13.03 2.54 8.33
CA ALA A 24 -13.77 3.14 7.20
C ALA A 24 -12.84 3.34 5.99
N TYR A 25 -11.61 3.78 6.24
CA TYR A 25 -10.65 4.02 5.16
C TYR A 25 -10.26 2.71 4.45
N TYR A 26 -9.81 1.73 5.19
CA TYR A 26 -9.32 0.49 4.57
C TYR A 26 -10.45 -0.33 3.96
N LYS A 27 -11.62 -0.34 4.59
CA LYS A 27 -12.76 -1.09 4.10
C LYS A 27 -13.51 -0.37 2.97
N ASP A 28 -13.89 0.89 3.19
CA ASP A 28 -14.76 1.61 2.25
C ASP A 28 -13.98 2.36 1.18
N THR A 29 -12.89 3.04 1.55
CA THR A 29 -12.09 3.80 0.59
C THR A 29 -11.22 2.88 -0.26
N LEU A 30 -10.47 1.98 0.37
CA LEU A 30 -9.60 1.07 -0.37
C LEU A 30 -10.29 -0.22 -0.79
N GLY A 31 -11.47 -0.53 -0.26
CA GLY A 31 -12.24 -1.70 -0.67
C GLY A 31 -11.70 -3.03 -0.15
N LEU A 32 -10.92 -3.01 0.93
CA LEU A 32 -10.36 -4.23 1.49
C LEU A 32 -11.38 -4.97 2.35
N ARG A 33 -11.28 -6.30 2.37
CA ARG A 33 -12.13 -7.10 3.23
C ARG A 33 -11.62 -7.04 4.66
N GLU A 34 -12.52 -6.71 5.59
CA GLU A 34 -12.21 -6.70 7.01
C GLU A 34 -12.23 -8.12 7.57
N GLY A 35 -11.24 -8.46 8.38
CA GLY A 35 -11.20 -9.72 9.08
C GLY A 35 -11.73 -9.56 10.50
N ARG A 36 -10.92 -9.92 11.49
CA ARG A 36 -11.30 -9.80 12.90
C ARG A 36 -10.97 -8.43 13.44
N SER A 37 -11.62 -8.07 14.54
CA SER A 37 -11.36 -6.79 15.19
C SER A 37 -11.67 -6.87 16.68
N SER A 38 -11.12 -5.90 17.42
CA SER A 38 -11.45 -5.64 18.81
C SER A 38 -11.67 -4.13 18.95
N ASN A 39 -11.74 -3.63 20.16
CA ASN A 39 -11.86 -2.18 20.38
C ASN A 39 -10.55 -1.42 20.14
N LYS A 40 -9.43 -2.12 19.90
CA LYS A 40 -8.12 -1.50 19.74
C LYS A 40 -7.41 -1.86 18.45
N TRP A 41 -7.91 -2.84 17.69
CA TRP A 41 -7.25 -3.25 16.46
C TRP A 41 -8.28 -3.82 15.49
N ALA A 42 -7.92 -3.81 14.20
CA ALA A 42 -8.72 -4.42 13.14
C ALA A 42 -7.80 -4.99 12.07
N ASP A 43 -8.13 -6.18 11.58
CA ASP A 43 -7.40 -6.88 10.52
C ASP A 43 -8.05 -6.64 9.18
N PHE A 44 -7.24 -6.60 8.14
CA PHE A 44 -7.70 -6.49 6.75
C PHE A 44 -6.94 -7.47 5.86
N ASP A 45 -7.63 -7.96 4.86
CA ASP A 45 -7.02 -8.69 3.75
C ASP A 45 -6.43 -7.66 2.79
N PHE A 46 -5.12 -7.45 2.86
CA PHE A 46 -4.42 -6.50 2.01
C PHE A 46 -3.76 -7.29 0.87
N PHE A 47 -4.49 -7.45 -0.22
CA PHE A 47 -4.01 -8.19 -1.39
C PHE A 47 -3.48 -9.59 -1.02
N GLY A 48 -4.16 -10.28 -0.11
CA GLY A 48 -3.78 -11.60 0.36
C GLY A 48 -2.85 -11.60 1.57
N HIS A 49 -2.40 -10.43 2.03
CA HIS A 49 -1.56 -10.31 3.22
C HIS A 49 -2.37 -9.79 4.39
N GLN A 50 -1.89 -10.03 5.61
CA GLN A 50 -2.58 -9.60 6.82
C GLN A 50 -2.08 -8.23 7.25
N LEU A 51 -2.94 -7.22 7.16
CA LEU A 51 -2.65 -5.87 7.64
C LEU A 51 -3.45 -5.63 8.91
N VAL A 52 -2.79 -5.19 9.98
CA VAL A 52 -3.45 -4.89 11.24
C VAL A 52 -3.32 -3.40 11.54
N CYS A 53 -4.47 -2.73 11.69
CA CYS A 53 -4.48 -1.36 12.22
C CYS A 53 -4.60 -1.46 13.73
N HIS A 54 -3.62 -0.93 14.45
CA HIS A 54 -3.60 -1.00 15.91
C HIS A 54 -3.56 0.40 16.49
N VAL A 55 -4.50 0.73 17.37
CA VAL A 55 -4.54 2.05 17.99
C VAL A 55 -3.27 2.25 18.82
N SER A 56 -2.62 3.38 18.61
CA SER A 56 -1.38 3.74 19.30
C SER A 56 -1.37 5.23 19.59
N ASP A 57 -0.88 5.59 20.78
CA ASP A 57 -0.74 6.99 21.16
C ASP A 57 0.46 7.66 20.51
N SER A 58 1.42 6.86 20.01
CA SER A 58 2.58 7.40 19.32
C SER A 58 2.52 7.01 17.84
N ILE A 59 2.34 8.03 16.99
CA ILE A 59 2.34 7.86 15.54
C ILE A 59 3.75 8.17 15.07
N ASN A 60 4.31 7.28 14.22
CA ASN A 60 5.66 7.47 13.71
C ASN A 60 5.74 8.70 12.80
N GLU A 61 6.75 9.54 13.04
CA GLU A 61 7.09 10.59 12.09
C GLU A 61 7.75 9.93 10.88
N GLN A 62 7.31 10.33 9.72
CA GLN A 62 7.87 9.80 8.49
C GLN A 62 9.07 10.61 8.04
N ILE A 63 10.11 9.89 7.64
CA ILE A 63 11.29 10.48 7.02
C ILE A 63 11.08 10.37 5.52
N THR A 64 11.35 11.45 4.79
CA THR A 64 11.22 11.44 3.33
C THR A 64 12.59 11.44 2.67
N ASN A 65 12.70 10.68 1.58
CA ASN A 65 13.89 10.63 0.75
C ASN A 65 13.55 11.07 -0.67
N ALA A 66 14.46 11.78 -1.31
CA ALA A 66 14.27 12.19 -2.69
C ALA A 66 14.60 11.03 -3.63
N VAL A 67 13.63 10.69 -4.50
CA VAL A 67 13.81 9.70 -5.56
C VAL A 67 13.27 10.30 -6.85
N ASP A 68 14.12 10.47 -7.85
CA ASP A 68 13.75 11.07 -9.15
C ASP A 68 13.06 12.43 -8.99
N GLY A 69 13.54 13.24 -8.05
CA GLY A 69 12.96 14.55 -7.78
C GLY A 69 11.72 14.55 -6.92
N GLU A 70 11.21 13.39 -6.55
CA GLU A 70 10.05 13.25 -5.67
C GLU A 70 10.50 12.93 -4.25
N LYS A 71 9.72 13.38 -3.26
CA LYS A 71 9.96 13.04 -1.86
C LYS A 71 9.19 11.76 -1.53
N VAL A 72 9.93 10.73 -1.17
CA VAL A 72 9.36 9.43 -0.84
C VAL A 72 9.31 9.28 0.68
N PRO A 73 8.13 9.07 1.27
CA PRO A 73 8.04 8.86 2.72
C PRO A 73 8.62 7.52 3.13
N VAL A 74 9.25 7.47 4.30
CA VAL A 74 9.80 6.25 4.88
C VAL A 74 9.45 6.26 6.37
N PRO A 75 8.85 5.21 6.95
CA PRO A 75 8.51 3.95 6.24
C PRO A 75 7.29 4.09 5.34
N HIS A 76 7.19 3.17 4.40
CA HIS A 76 5.97 2.96 3.63
C HIS A 76 5.83 1.46 3.34
N PHE A 77 4.63 1.05 3.00
CA PHE A 77 4.36 -0.34 2.65
C PHE A 77 3.40 -0.39 1.48
N GLY A 78 3.31 -1.53 0.86
CA GLY A 78 2.39 -1.68 -0.24
C GLY A 78 2.53 -3.04 -0.90
N VAL A 79 2.09 -3.09 -2.15
CA VAL A 79 2.07 -4.33 -2.92
C VAL A 79 2.51 -4.06 -4.35
N VAL A 80 3.07 -5.08 -4.98
CA VAL A 80 3.44 -5.03 -6.38
C VAL A 80 2.40 -5.80 -7.18
N LEU A 81 1.79 -5.11 -8.12
CA LEU A 81 0.70 -5.64 -8.94
C LEU A 81 1.14 -5.77 -10.39
N SER A 82 0.33 -6.46 -11.19
CA SER A 82 0.44 -6.34 -12.63
C SER A 82 -0.08 -4.96 -13.02
N ILE A 83 0.22 -4.51 -14.24
CA ILE A 83 -0.28 -3.23 -14.72
C ILE A 83 -1.81 -3.23 -14.79
N GLU A 84 -2.42 -4.35 -15.23
CA GLU A 84 -3.87 -4.46 -15.26
C GLU A 84 -4.50 -4.32 -13.88
N GLU A 85 -3.93 -5.00 -12.89
CA GLU A 85 -4.41 -4.91 -11.50
C GLU A 85 -4.24 -3.51 -10.93
N PHE A 86 -3.13 -2.84 -11.25
CA PHE A 86 -2.90 -1.46 -10.84
C PHE A 86 -3.99 -0.53 -11.40
N GLU A 87 -4.29 -0.66 -12.68
CA GLU A 87 -5.32 0.17 -13.31
C GLU A 87 -6.70 -0.11 -12.74
N GLU A 88 -7.00 -1.38 -12.46
CA GLU A 88 -8.27 -1.76 -11.84
C GLU A 88 -8.40 -1.15 -10.45
N PHE A 89 -7.34 -1.26 -9.63
CA PHE A 89 -7.35 -0.68 -8.29
C PHE A 89 -7.51 0.85 -8.36
N LEU A 90 -6.76 1.49 -9.24
CA LEU A 90 -6.84 2.94 -9.43
C LEU A 90 -8.26 3.37 -9.79
N SER A 91 -8.92 2.64 -10.69
CA SER A 91 -10.29 2.99 -11.06
C SER A 91 -11.26 2.85 -9.89
N GLN A 92 -11.02 1.93 -8.98
CA GLN A 92 -11.86 1.74 -7.80
C GLN A 92 -11.71 2.86 -6.78
N ILE A 93 -10.52 3.45 -6.65
CA ILE A 93 -10.26 4.50 -5.66
C ILE A 93 -10.33 5.91 -6.26
N ASN A 94 -10.50 6.03 -7.55
CA ASN A 94 -10.40 7.31 -8.27
C ASN A 94 -11.36 8.39 -7.76
N ASP A 95 -12.54 8.01 -7.28
CA ASP A 95 -13.56 8.95 -6.78
C ASP A 95 -13.68 8.95 -5.25
N LYS A 96 -12.68 8.43 -4.55
CA LYS A 96 -12.73 8.25 -3.09
C LYS A 96 -11.95 9.30 -2.30
N ASN A 97 -11.50 10.38 -2.93
CA ASN A 97 -10.76 11.46 -2.27
C ASN A 97 -9.48 10.96 -1.56
N VAL A 98 -8.73 10.10 -2.24
CA VAL A 98 -7.47 9.58 -1.70
C VAL A 98 -6.44 10.71 -1.63
N ASP A 99 -5.71 10.79 -0.52
CA ASP A 99 -4.68 11.80 -0.31
C ASP A 99 -3.35 11.34 -0.90
N PHE A 100 -3.14 11.64 -2.19
CA PHE A 100 -1.92 11.23 -2.88
C PHE A 100 -0.71 12.06 -2.46
N ILE A 101 0.38 11.37 -2.12
CA ILE A 101 1.71 11.97 -1.94
C ILE A 101 2.37 12.07 -3.32
N ILE A 102 2.30 10.98 -4.08
CA ILE A 102 2.75 10.93 -5.47
C ILE A 102 1.58 10.37 -6.27
N LYS A 103 1.06 11.19 -7.18
CA LYS A 103 -0.06 10.78 -8.05
C LYS A 103 0.37 9.63 -8.95
N PRO A 104 -0.58 8.82 -9.45
CA PRO A 104 -0.25 7.74 -10.36
C PRO A 104 0.68 8.18 -11.48
N THR A 105 1.80 7.50 -11.61
CA THR A 105 2.89 7.88 -12.51
C THR A 105 3.41 6.65 -13.24
N ILE A 106 3.72 6.81 -14.52
CA ILE A 106 4.34 5.77 -15.34
C ILE A 106 5.83 6.09 -15.46
N ARG A 107 6.68 5.11 -15.16
CA ARG A 107 8.13 5.23 -15.28
C ARG A 107 8.63 4.28 -16.34
N PHE A 108 9.64 4.71 -17.11
CA PHE A 108 10.25 3.92 -18.17
C PHE A 108 9.22 3.45 -19.20
N LYS A 109 8.29 4.35 -19.57
CA LYS A 109 7.19 4.05 -20.48
C LYS A 109 7.72 3.52 -21.83
N GLY A 110 7.15 2.40 -22.27
CA GLY A 110 7.53 1.77 -23.52
C GLY A 110 8.76 0.88 -23.45
N GLU A 111 9.44 0.83 -22.32
CA GLU A 111 10.65 0.01 -22.13
C GLU A 111 10.28 -1.30 -21.41
N ILE A 112 11.21 -2.26 -21.42
CA ILE A 112 10.99 -3.54 -20.73
C ILE A 112 10.77 -3.34 -19.25
N GLY A 113 11.45 -2.36 -18.65
CA GLY A 113 11.35 -2.04 -17.23
C GLY A 113 10.21 -1.10 -16.89
N GLU A 114 9.20 -0.96 -17.73
CA GLU A 114 8.08 -0.07 -17.47
C GLU A 114 7.44 -0.39 -16.12
N GLN A 115 7.25 0.65 -15.31
CA GLN A 115 6.69 0.55 -13.97
C GLN A 115 5.62 1.61 -13.78
N ARG A 116 4.72 1.35 -12.84
CA ARG A 116 3.75 2.33 -12.38
C ARG A 116 3.82 2.42 -10.87
N THR A 117 3.57 3.61 -10.34
CA THR A 117 3.57 3.81 -8.90
C THR A 117 2.56 4.87 -8.51
N MET A 118 2.04 4.75 -7.30
CA MET A 118 1.31 5.79 -6.61
C MET A 118 1.61 5.66 -5.13
N PHE A 119 1.67 6.81 -4.45
CA PHE A 119 1.84 6.86 -2.99
C PHE A 119 0.68 7.65 -2.42
N PHE A 120 0.07 7.15 -1.35
CA PHE A 120 -0.98 7.88 -0.66
C PHE A 120 -0.92 7.61 0.84
N LYS A 121 -1.61 8.45 1.61
CA LYS A 121 -1.63 8.35 3.07
C LYS A 121 -2.98 7.87 3.55
N ASP A 122 -2.95 7.06 4.61
CA ASP A 122 -4.17 6.77 5.35
C ASP A 122 -4.48 7.94 6.31
N PRO A 123 -5.63 7.93 7.01
CA PRO A 123 -5.99 9.03 7.91
C PRO A 123 -5.03 9.26 9.09
N SER A 124 -4.22 8.27 9.42
CA SER A 124 -3.23 8.38 10.50
C SER A 124 -1.84 8.76 9.99
N GLY A 125 -1.69 8.98 8.68
CA GLY A 125 -0.43 9.38 8.09
C GLY A 125 0.45 8.21 7.65
N ASN A 126 -0.02 6.97 7.74
CA ASN A 126 0.74 5.83 7.23
C ASN A 126 0.80 5.92 5.70
N ALA A 127 1.99 5.75 5.14
CA ALA A 127 2.20 5.87 3.71
C ALA A 127 2.11 4.51 3.03
N ILE A 128 1.40 4.47 1.92
CA ILE A 128 1.15 3.26 1.15
C ILE A 128 1.64 3.50 -0.27
N GLU A 129 2.44 2.57 -0.79
CA GLU A 129 2.82 2.57 -2.18
C GLU A 129 2.18 1.37 -2.90
N ILE A 130 1.48 1.66 -3.98
CA ILE A 130 1.04 0.60 -4.91
C ILE A 130 1.88 0.77 -6.14
N LYS A 131 2.57 -0.30 -6.53
CA LYS A 131 3.39 -0.25 -7.74
C LYS A 131 3.09 -1.42 -8.64
N ALA A 132 3.46 -1.30 -9.89
CA ALA A 132 3.27 -2.35 -10.86
C ALA A 132 4.46 -2.42 -11.79
N PHE A 133 4.75 -3.63 -12.24
CA PHE A 133 5.76 -3.88 -13.26
C PHE A 133 5.07 -4.48 -14.46
N LYS A 134 5.56 -4.09 -15.65
CA LYS A 134 5.12 -4.72 -16.88
C LYS A 134 5.42 -6.22 -16.85
N ASP A 135 6.54 -6.60 -16.24
CA ASP A 135 6.91 -7.98 -16.02
C ASP A 135 7.33 -8.16 -14.56
N ILE A 136 6.43 -8.73 -13.75
CA ILE A 136 6.68 -8.96 -12.32
C ILE A 136 7.90 -9.88 -12.11
N GLY A 137 8.18 -10.75 -13.07
CA GLY A 137 9.36 -11.60 -13.00
C GLY A 137 10.68 -10.83 -12.87
N ASN A 138 10.68 -9.54 -13.25
CA ASN A 138 11.86 -8.69 -13.13
C ASN A 138 12.00 -7.99 -11.76
N LEU A 139 11.07 -8.22 -10.84
CA LEU A 139 11.07 -7.52 -9.56
C LEU A 139 12.38 -7.70 -8.78
N PHE A 140 12.93 -8.90 -8.81
CA PHE A 140 14.16 -9.22 -8.09
C PHE A 140 15.37 -9.38 -9.02
N SER A 141 15.26 -8.90 -10.26
CA SER A 141 16.38 -8.93 -11.19
C SER A 141 17.43 -7.91 -10.81
N SER A 142 18.70 -8.30 -10.95
CA SER A 142 19.82 -7.40 -10.68
C SER A 142 20.26 -6.64 -11.94
#